data_8164cd0b0e7c5a43592460ec45cdc47c
#
_entry.id   8164cd0b0e7c5a43592460ec45cdc47c
#
_cell.length_a   1.000
_cell.length_b   1.000
_cell.length_c   1.000
_cell.angle_alpha   90.00
_cell.angle_beta   90.00
_cell.angle_gamma   90.00
#
_symmetry.space_group_name_H-M   'P 1'
#
loop_
_entity.id
_entity.type
_entity.pdbx_description
1 polymer ?
#
loop_
_entity_poly.entity_id
_entity_poly.type
_entity_poly.pdbx_seq_one_letter_code
_entity_poly.pdbx_strand_id
1 'polypeptide(L)'
;LDGYRKLQKYIKTHDVTKDSVYDYICFQIDIDELISYWMCESFFSNTDTGNIRFWRENKNGAKWRWIFFDADWSLFPSTYKQSSVSNYLDPNGHGVSDAFDTTIMSNLIKNKKFRKRLLEIHAKHLNTTFSTKRLLSIFDGMINEIDEEMKYHTERWNSLGYNRWKSNVAVLRGIIKEKREIFIDDLIDTLKLSKDE
;
A
#
# COMPACT_ATOMS: atom_id res chain seq x y z
N LEU A 1 -15.41 16.06 5.73
CA LEU A 1 -15.86 15.06 4.76
C LEU A 1 -16.40 15.65 3.46
N ASP A 2 -17.13 16.79 3.49
CA ASP A 2 -17.74 17.35 2.27
C ASP A 2 -16.74 17.77 1.21
N GLY A 3 -15.60 18.33 1.61
CA GLY A 3 -14.52 18.69 0.68
C GLY A 3 -13.93 17.47 -0.03
N TYR A 4 -13.76 16.35 0.67
CA TYR A 4 -13.26 15.10 0.09
C TYR A 4 -14.27 14.50 -0.89
N ARG A 5 -15.54 14.43 -0.52
CA ARG A 5 -16.61 13.95 -1.42
C ARG A 5 -16.75 14.79 -2.68
N LYS A 6 -16.59 16.12 -2.57
CA LYS A 6 -16.59 17.02 -3.74
C LYS A 6 -15.40 16.70 -4.68
N LEU A 7 -14.22 16.44 -4.10
CA LEU A 7 -13.05 16.06 -4.88
C LEU A 7 -13.23 14.70 -5.58
N GLN A 8 -13.75 13.69 -4.88
CA GLN A 8 -14.07 12.39 -5.48
C GLN A 8 -15.06 12.53 -6.65
N LYS A 9 -16.13 13.33 -6.45
CA LYS A 9 -17.11 13.62 -7.51
C LYS A 9 -16.43 14.33 -8.69
N TYR A 10 -15.56 15.30 -8.42
CA TYR A 10 -14.81 15.99 -9.47
C TYR A 10 -13.98 15.01 -10.29
N ILE A 11 -13.21 14.14 -9.65
CA ILE A 11 -12.39 13.13 -10.31
C ILE A 11 -13.24 12.15 -11.15
N LYS A 12 -14.41 11.75 -10.65
CA LYS A 12 -15.35 10.87 -11.39
C LYS A 12 -15.95 11.52 -12.64
N THR A 13 -16.14 12.84 -12.63
CA THR A 13 -16.92 13.54 -13.66
C THR A 13 -16.07 14.32 -14.66
N HIS A 14 -14.77 14.43 -14.43
CA HIS A 14 -13.86 15.16 -15.32
C HIS A 14 -12.83 14.23 -15.94
N ASP A 15 -12.40 14.57 -17.14
CA ASP A 15 -11.35 13.84 -17.86
C ASP A 15 -9.98 14.13 -17.23
N VAL A 16 -9.51 13.21 -16.39
CA VAL A 16 -8.24 13.33 -15.66
C VAL A 16 -7.01 13.29 -16.57
N THR A 17 -7.16 12.91 -17.85
CA THR A 17 -6.05 12.94 -18.82
C THR A 17 -5.69 14.35 -19.26
N LYS A 18 -6.57 15.32 -19.02
CA LYS A 18 -6.35 16.73 -19.31
C LYS A 18 -5.45 17.37 -18.24
N ASP A 19 -4.42 18.08 -18.67
CA ASP A 19 -3.47 18.74 -17.76
C ASP A 19 -4.15 19.66 -16.75
N SER A 20 -5.10 20.49 -17.17
CA SER A 20 -5.81 21.41 -16.27
C SER A 20 -6.59 20.70 -15.16
N VAL A 21 -7.18 19.53 -15.46
CA VAL A 21 -7.89 18.70 -14.49
C VAL A 21 -6.90 18.06 -13.52
N TYR A 22 -5.81 17.53 -14.05
CA TYR A 22 -4.75 16.92 -13.22
C TYR A 22 -4.08 17.94 -12.32
N ASP A 23 -3.75 19.12 -12.82
CA ASP A 23 -3.14 20.22 -12.04
C ASP A 23 -4.06 20.65 -10.88
N TYR A 24 -5.37 20.73 -11.11
CA TYR A 24 -6.34 20.99 -10.05
C TYR A 24 -6.31 19.87 -8.98
N ILE A 25 -6.24 18.61 -9.39
CA ILE A 25 -6.15 17.48 -8.45
C ILE A 25 -4.84 17.55 -7.65
N CYS A 26 -3.71 17.86 -8.27
CA CYS A 26 -2.42 18.05 -7.62
C CYS A 26 -2.42 19.21 -6.60
N PHE A 27 -3.28 20.20 -6.81
CA PHE A 27 -3.48 21.28 -5.83
C PHE A 27 -4.28 20.76 -4.60
N GLN A 28 -5.18 19.80 -4.79
CA GLN A 28 -6.03 19.25 -3.71
C GLN A 28 -5.40 18.06 -2.98
N ILE A 29 -4.55 17.28 -3.64
CA ILE A 29 -3.96 16.05 -3.10
C ILE A 29 -2.44 16.18 -3.07
N ASP A 30 -1.82 15.66 -2.02
CA ASP A 30 -0.38 15.39 -1.99
C ASP A 30 -0.12 14.09 -2.77
N ILE A 31 0.22 14.22 -4.05
CA ILE A 31 0.32 13.10 -4.99
C ILE A 31 1.43 12.11 -4.60
N ASP A 32 2.57 12.61 -4.15
CA ASP A 32 3.70 11.74 -3.77
C ASP A 32 3.37 10.93 -2.52
N GLU A 33 2.67 11.54 -1.59
CA GLU A 33 2.20 10.87 -0.38
C GLU A 33 1.11 9.86 -0.69
N LEU A 34 0.14 10.20 -1.55
CA LEU A 34 -0.88 9.27 -2.02
C LEU A 34 -0.26 8.02 -2.66
N ILE A 35 0.71 8.21 -3.57
CA ILE A 35 1.40 7.10 -4.22
C ILE A 35 2.15 6.25 -3.19
N SER A 36 2.84 6.88 -2.25
CA SER A 36 3.60 6.17 -1.21
C SER A 36 2.67 5.39 -0.28
N TYR A 37 1.53 5.95 0.10
CA TYR A 37 0.50 5.28 0.89
C TYR A 37 -0.01 4.01 0.19
N TRP A 38 -0.45 4.15 -1.07
CA TRP A 38 -0.94 3.02 -1.85
C TRP A 38 0.13 1.97 -2.15
N MET A 39 1.38 2.40 -2.31
CA MET A 39 2.50 1.47 -2.41
C MET A 39 2.68 0.64 -1.15
N CYS A 40 2.54 1.24 0.04
CA CYS A 40 2.61 0.48 1.29
C CYS A 40 1.48 -0.56 1.37
N GLU A 41 0.23 -0.14 1.15
CA GLU A 41 -0.94 -1.02 1.18
C GLU A 41 -0.80 -2.22 0.22
N SER A 42 -0.42 -1.93 -1.03
CA SER A 42 -0.29 -2.96 -2.06
C SER A 42 0.96 -3.83 -1.88
N PHE A 43 2.11 -3.24 -1.52
CA PHE A 43 3.34 -4.02 -1.29
C PHE A 43 3.17 -5.03 -0.16
N PHE A 44 2.56 -4.63 0.93
CA PHE A 44 2.32 -5.53 2.06
C PHE A 44 1.08 -6.42 1.87
N SER A 45 0.36 -6.29 0.75
CA SER A 45 -0.90 -7.03 0.49
C SER A 45 -1.84 -6.93 1.69
N ASN A 46 -2.02 -5.70 2.21
CA ASN A 46 -2.95 -5.48 3.31
C ASN A 46 -4.37 -5.83 2.85
N THR A 47 -5.05 -6.71 3.57
CA THR A 47 -6.40 -7.16 3.26
C THR A 47 -7.47 -6.43 4.06
N ASP A 48 -7.09 -5.66 5.09
CA ASP A 48 -8.01 -4.84 5.86
C ASP A 48 -8.15 -3.44 5.26
N THR A 49 -8.86 -3.35 4.16
CA THR A 49 -9.11 -2.10 3.43
C THR A 49 -10.18 -1.22 4.06
N GLY A 50 -10.79 -1.63 5.18
CA GLY A 50 -11.74 -0.83 5.96
C GLY A 50 -11.10 0.27 6.80
N ASN A 51 -9.82 0.12 7.13
CA ASN A 51 -9.09 1.00 8.03
C ASN A 51 -8.38 2.15 7.30
N ILE A 52 -9.06 2.80 6.37
CA ILE A 52 -8.50 3.94 5.66
C ILE A 52 -8.76 5.23 6.44
N ARG A 53 -7.71 6.01 6.68
CA ARG A 53 -7.78 7.35 7.27
C ARG A 53 -7.09 8.35 6.37
N PHE A 54 -7.75 9.48 6.20
CA PHE A 54 -7.22 10.62 5.44
C PHE A 54 -7.53 11.92 6.16
N TRP A 55 -6.71 12.92 5.94
CA TRP A 55 -6.81 14.20 6.63
C TRP A 55 -6.32 15.34 5.76
N ARG A 56 -6.68 16.53 6.15
CA ARG A 56 -6.14 17.76 5.61
C ARG A 56 -6.21 18.85 6.68
N GLU A 57 -5.23 19.72 6.71
CA GLU A 57 -5.27 20.89 7.59
C GLU A 57 -6.45 21.80 7.22
N ASN A 58 -7.03 22.48 8.23
CA ASN A 58 -8.07 23.48 8.01
C ASN A 58 -7.48 24.83 7.66
N LYS A 59 -6.77 24.89 6.52
CA LYS A 59 -6.18 26.12 5.99
C LYS A 59 -6.23 26.13 4.45
N ASN A 60 -6.16 27.34 3.87
CA ASN A 60 -6.12 27.49 2.40
C ASN A 60 -4.87 26.82 1.82
N GLY A 61 -5.05 26.10 0.69
CA GLY A 61 -3.96 25.40 0.02
C GLY A 61 -3.52 24.10 0.69
N ALA A 62 -4.15 23.69 1.79
CA ALA A 62 -3.87 22.39 2.39
C ALA A 62 -4.31 21.25 1.49
N LYS A 63 -3.51 20.19 1.43
CA LYS A 63 -3.73 19.01 0.59
C LYS A 63 -4.23 17.84 1.40
N TRP A 64 -5.02 16.98 0.78
CA TRP A 64 -5.41 15.70 1.33
C TRP A 64 -4.23 14.75 1.38
N ARG A 65 -4.11 14.01 2.51
CA ARG A 65 -3.08 13.01 2.80
C ARG A 65 -3.69 11.82 3.49
N TRP A 66 -3.01 10.68 3.41
CA TRP A 66 -3.44 9.42 4.01
C TRP A 66 -2.52 9.01 5.16
N ILE A 67 -3.06 8.24 6.09
CA ILE A 67 -2.32 7.72 7.24
C ILE A 67 -2.22 6.21 7.06
N PHE A 68 -1.00 5.71 6.92
CA PHE A 68 -0.74 4.28 6.93
C PHE A 68 -0.72 3.78 8.38
N PHE A 69 -1.67 2.91 8.73
CA PHE A 69 -1.80 2.33 10.08
C PHE A 69 -2.58 1.02 9.98
N ASP A 70 -2.59 0.25 11.09
CA ASP A 70 -3.39 -0.98 11.23
C ASP A 70 -3.13 -1.99 10.12
N ALA A 71 -1.84 -2.29 9.89
CA ALA A 71 -1.40 -3.16 8.82
C ALA A 71 -1.12 -4.60 9.28
N ASP A 72 -1.73 -5.04 10.38
CA ASP A 72 -1.56 -6.37 10.95
C ASP A 72 -2.17 -7.48 10.07
N TRP A 73 -3.11 -7.11 9.18
CA TRP A 73 -3.68 -8.02 8.16
C TRP A 73 -2.87 -8.04 6.86
N SER A 74 -1.56 -7.91 6.98
CA SER A 74 -0.62 -7.89 5.86
C SER A 74 0.21 -9.18 5.78
N LEU A 75 0.71 -9.48 4.57
CA LEU A 75 1.65 -10.58 4.31
C LEU A 75 1.15 -11.97 4.75
N PHE A 76 -0.15 -12.21 4.73
CA PHE A 76 -0.66 -13.54 5.03
C PHE A 76 -0.16 -14.59 4.03
N PRO A 77 0.20 -15.81 4.50
CA PRO A 77 0.65 -16.90 3.62
C PRO A 77 -0.34 -17.26 2.51
N SER A 78 -1.65 -17.03 2.75
CA SER A 78 -2.72 -17.30 1.78
C SER A 78 -2.92 -16.20 0.73
N THR A 79 -2.46 -14.97 0.99
CA THR A 79 -2.81 -13.81 0.14
C THR A 79 -1.61 -13.03 -0.40
N TYR A 80 -0.40 -13.18 0.14
CA TYR A 80 0.74 -12.34 -0.23
C TYR A 80 1.17 -12.46 -1.71
N LYS A 81 0.77 -13.53 -2.40
CA LYS A 81 0.99 -13.75 -3.85
C LYS A 81 -0.15 -13.26 -4.74
N GLN A 82 -1.29 -12.87 -4.14
CA GLN A 82 -2.39 -12.34 -4.93
C GLN A 82 -2.05 -10.96 -5.45
N SER A 83 -2.60 -10.62 -6.63
CA SER A 83 -2.44 -9.29 -7.20
C SER A 83 -3.09 -8.25 -6.29
N SER A 84 -2.26 -7.48 -5.61
CA SER A 84 -2.72 -6.38 -4.75
C SER A 84 -2.78 -5.06 -5.52
N VAL A 85 -1.92 -4.87 -6.53
CA VAL A 85 -1.92 -3.65 -7.35
C VAL A 85 -3.23 -3.52 -8.14
N SER A 86 -3.72 -4.61 -8.74
CA SER A 86 -4.98 -4.59 -9.49
C SER A 86 -6.18 -4.22 -8.62
N ASN A 87 -6.23 -4.67 -7.38
CA ASN A 87 -7.32 -4.36 -6.46
C ASN A 87 -7.47 -2.86 -6.21
N TYR A 88 -6.37 -2.11 -6.13
CA TYR A 88 -6.37 -0.68 -5.90
C TYR A 88 -6.61 0.15 -7.16
N LEU A 89 -6.43 -0.44 -8.33
CA LEU A 89 -6.63 0.20 -9.63
C LEU A 89 -7.96 -0.19 -10.28
N ASP A 90 -8.71 -1.15 -9.75
CA ASP A 90 -10.01 -1.55 -10.27
C ASP A 90 -11.05 -0.43 -10.06
N PRO A 91 -11.64 0.12 -11.14
CA PRO A 91 -12.66 1.16 -11.03
C PRO A 91 -13.95 0.68 -10.32
N ASN A 92 -14.19 -0.61 -10.26
CA ASN A 92 -15.35 -1.19 -9.57
C ASN A 92 -15.08 -1.51 -8.09
N GLY A 93 -13.83 -1.37 -7.66
CA GLY A 93 -13.40 -1.29 -6.29
C GLY A 93 -13.92 -2.38 -5.35
N HIS A 94 -13.80 -3.63 -5.72
CA HIS A 94 -14.14 -4.73 -4.83
C HIS A 94 -12.96 -5.05 -3.89
N GLY A 95 -12.55 -4.03 -3.12
CA GLY A 95 -11.72 -4.28 -1.95
C GLY A 95 -12.45 -5.16 -0.94
N VAL A 96 -11.75 -5.61 0.07
CA VAL A 96 -12.26 -6.52 1.12
C VAL A 96 -13.42 -5.90 1.92
N SER A 97 -13.68 -4.59 1.78
CA SER A 97 -14.81 -3.91 2.39
C SER A 97 -15.47 -2.89 1.45
N ASP A 98 -16.78 -2.67 1.62
CA ASP A 98 -17.57 -1.65 0.91
C ASP A 98 -17.07 -0.20 1.15
N ALA A 99 -16.23 0.00 2.16
CA ALA A 99 -15.63 1.29 2.47
C ALA A 99 -14.43 1.63 1.56
N PHE A 100 -13.95 0.66 0.77
CA PHE A 100 -12.79 0.81 -0.08
C PHE A 100 -13.13 1.59 -1.36
N ASP A 101 -12.65 2.81 -1.45
CA ASP A 101 -12.87 3.67 -2.62
C ASP A 101 -11.63 3.77 -3.49
N THR A 102 -11.64 3.05 -4.59
CA THR A 102 -10.59 3.06 -5.60
C THR A 102 -10.69 4.24 -6.58
N THR A 103 -11.70 5.09 -6.44
CA THR A 103 -12.01 6.16 -7.41
C THR A 103 -10.80 7.02 -7.76
N ILE A 104 -10.01 7.40 -6.76
CA ILE A 104 -8.87 8.30 -6.97
C ILE A 104 -7.82 7.58 -7.80
N MET A 105 -7.34 6.43 -7.35
CA MET A 105 -6.25 5.69 -8.00
C MET A 105 -6.65 5.19 -9.40
N SER A 106 -7.83 4.57 -9.54
CA SER A 106 -8.33 4.02 -10.82
C SER A 106 -8.55 5.08 -11.90
N ASN A 107 -8.77 6.33 -11.51
CA ASN A 107 -8.84 7.43 -12.46
C ASN A 107 -7.48 8.06 -12.71
N LEU A 108 -6.70 8.36 -11.67
CA LEU A 108 -5.40 9.02 -11.82
C LEU A 108 -4.41 8.20 -12.65
N ILE A 109 -4.46 6.87 -12.58
CA ILE A 109 -3.59 6.00 -13.38
C ILE A 109 -3.73 6.20 -14.90
N LYS A 110 -4.85 6.77 -15.36
CA LYS A 110 -5.09 7.13 -16.77
C LYS A 110 -4.28 8.35 -17.21
N ASN A 111 -3.81 9.16 -16.26
CA ASN A 111 -3.00 10.34 -16.54
C ASN A 111 -1.53 9.96 -16.70
N LYS A 112 -0.90 10.36 -17.82
CA LYS A 112 0.50 10.01 -18.11
C LYS A 112 1.50 10.59 -17.11
N LYS A 113 1.27 11.81 -16.59
CA LYS A 113 2.14 12.43 -15.59
C LYS A 113 2.06 11.68 -14.26
N PHE A 114 0.85 11.33 -13.83
CA PHE A 114 0.64 10.52 -12.63
C PHE A 114 1.30 9.14 -12.76
N ARG A 115 1.06 8.44 -13.88
CA ARG A 115 1.64 7.12 -14.14
C ARG A 115 3.17 7.16 -14.08
N LYS A 116 3.79 8.14 -14.74
CA LYS A 116 5.23 8.33 -14.68
C LYS A 116 5.72 8.56 -13.24
N ARG A 117 5.05 9.45 -12.49
CA ARG A 117 5.40 9.74 -11.10
C ARG A 117 5.26 8.52 -10.20
N LEU A 118 4.21 7.72 -10.41
CA LEU A 118 3.99 6.47 -9.72
C LEU A 118 5.17 5.52 -9.93
N LEU A 119 5.59 5.30 -11.17
CA LEU A 119 6.72 4.42 -11.49
C LEU A 119 8.03 4.92 -10.87
N GLU A 120 8.32 6.22 -10.92
CA GLU A 120 9.51 6.81 -10.30
C GLU A 120 9.54 6.56 -8.78
N ILE A 121 8.43 6.76 -8.09
CA ILE A 121 8.33 6.55 -6.64
C ILE A 121 8.45 5.06 -6.31
N HIS A 122 7.79 4.18 -7.06
CA HIS A 122 7.89 2.74 -6.87
C HIS A 122 9.32 2.26 -7.09
N ALA A 123 9.97 2.63 -8.19
CA ALA A 123 11.36 2.27 -8.48
C ALA A 123 12.31 2.73 -7.37
N LYS A 124 12.15 3.98 -6.89
CA LYS A 124 12.94 4.50 -5.77
C LYS A 124 12.78 3.64 -4.52
N HIS A 125 11.54 3.40 -4.10
CA HIS A 125 11.28 2.68 -2.85
C HIS A 125 11.64 1.20 -2.94
N LEU A 126 11.41 0.53 -4.05
CA LEU A 126 11.81 -0.87 -4.26
C LEU A 126 13.32 -1.07 -4.16
N ASN A 127 14.10 -0.07 -4.55
CA ASN A 127 15.56 -0.11 -4.47
C ASN A 127 16.13 0.39 -3.14
N THR A 128 15.31 0.99 -2.28
CA THR A 128 15.77 1.56 -1.00
C THR A 128 14.95 1.03 0.17
N THR A 129 13.77 1.60 0.41
CA THR A 129 12.91 1.35 1.58
C THR A 129 12.41 -0.09 1.63
N PHE A 130 11.99 -0.64 0.49
CA PHE A 130 11.45 -1.99 0.34
C PHE A 130 12.47 -2.98 -0.24
N SER A 131 13.76 -2.66 -0.20
CA SER A 131 14.77 -3.66 -0.55
C SER A 131 14.71 -4.84 0.42
N THR A 132 14.79 -6.06 -0.10
CA THR A 132 14.73 -7.30 0.69
C THR A 132 15.71 -7.29 1.86
N LYS A 133 16.95 -6.79 1.61
CA LYS A 133 17.98 -6.67 2.66
C LYS A 133 17.50 -5.78 3.83
N ARG A 134 16.94 -4.61 3.54
CA ARG A 134 16.46 -3.67 4.55
C ARG A 134 15.26 -4.25 5.31
N LEU A 135 14.29 -4.82 4.60
CA LEU A 135 13.11 -5.40 5.24
C LEU A 135 13.49 -6.54 6.17
N LEU A 136 14.37 -7.44 5.74
CA LEU A 136 14.87 -8.52 6.61
C LEU A 136 15.63 -7.99 7.83
N SER A 137 16.45 -6.95 7.66
CA SER A 137 17.19 -6.35 8.78
C SER A 137 16.24 -5.76 9.82
N ILE A 138 15.17 -5.07 9.40
CA ILE A 138 14.16 -4.51 10.31
C ILE A 138 13.39 -5.64 10.99
N PHE A 139 12.93 -6.62 10.21
CA PHE A 139 12.19 -7.77 10.73
C PHE A 139 12.98 -8.54 11.76
N ASP A 140 14.25 -8.86 11.47
CA ASP A 140 15.12 -9.59 12.39
C ASP A 140 15.41 -8.80 13.67
N GLY A 141 15.57 -7.47 13.55
CA GLY A 141 15.71 -6.59 14.70
C GLY A 141 14.49 -6.68 15.63
N MET A 142 13.27 -6.55 15.07
CA MET A 142 12.03 -6.66 15.83
C MET A 142 11.87 -8.04 16.49
N ILE A 143 12.19 -9.12 15.78
CA ILE A 143 12.12 -10.48 16.33
C ILE A 143 13.11 -10.64 17.49
N ASN A 144 14.34 -10.16 17.34
CA ASN A 144 15.36 -10.26 18.37
C ASN A 144 14.97 -9.50 19.66
N GLU A 145 14.26 -8.37 19.54
CA GLU A 145 13.79 -7.60 20.69
C GLU A 145 12.76 -8.37 21.54
N ILE A 146 11.92 -9.19 20.90
CA ILE A 146 10.80 -9.85 21.60
C ILE A 146 11.02 -11.35 21.83
N ASP A 147 12.07 -11.97 21.28
CA ASP A 147 12.27 -13.42 21.30
C ASP A 147 12.26 -14.03 22.71
N GLU A 148 12.97 -13.43 23.65
CA GLU A 148 13.00 -13.90 25.03
C GLU A 148 11.64 -13.75 25.71
N GLU A 149 10.95 -12.63 25.51
CA GLU A 149 9.64 -12.36 26.11
C GLU A 149 8.55 -13.29 25.54
N MET A 150 8.70 -13.74 24.29
CA MET A 150 7.73 -14.66 23.67
C MET A 150 7.66 -16.02 24.35
N LYS A 151 8.70 -16.46 25.05
CA LYS A 151 8.67 -17.68 25.88
C LYS A 151 7.64 -17.51 26.99
N TYR A 152 7.74 -16.42 27.75
CA TYR A 152 6.82 -16.12 28.86
C TYR A 152 5.41 -15.80 28.38
N HIS A 153 5.30 -15.06 27.26
CA HIS A 153 4.02 -14.72 26.64
C HIS A 153 3.24 -16.00 26.23
N THR A 154 3.89 -16.90 25.51
CA THR A 154 3.25 -18.14 25.04
C THR A 154 2.92 -19.09 26.16
N GLU A 155 3.70 -19.13 27.22
CA GLU A 155 3.43 -19.91 28.42
C GLU A 155 2.22 -19.35 29.19
N ARG A 156 2.17 -18.03 29.40
CA ARG A 156 1.09 -17.37 30.12
C ARG A 156 -0.26 -17.48 29.44
N TRP A 157 -0.32 -17.23 28.14
CA TRP A 157 -1.58 -17.12 27.41
C TRP A 157 -2.03 -18.42 26.75
N ASN A 158 -1.16 -19.42 26.68
CA ASN A 158 -1.41 -20.76 26.14
C ASN A 158 -2.13 -20.76 24.76
N SER A 159 -2.00 -19.67 24.00
CA SER A 159 -2.68 -19.48 22.72
C SER A 159 -1.85 -19.97 21.54
N LEU A 160 -0.53 -19.86 21.66
CA LEU A 160 0.42 -20.21 20.61
C LEU A 160 1.74 -20.66 21.29
N GLY A 161 2.10 -21.94 21.17
CA GLY A 161 3.37 -22.43 21.73
C GLY A 161 4.58 -21.73 21.09
N TYR A 162 5.66 -21.52 21.88
CA TYR A 162 6.88 -20.83 21.44
C TYR A 162 7.44 -21.41 20.12
N ASN A 163 7.48 -22.73 19.98
CA ASN A 163 7.95 -23.37 18.75
C ASN A 163 7.09 -23.02 17.52
N ARG A 164 5.77 -22.91 17.72
CA ARG A 164 4.88 -22.50 16.64
C ARG A 164 5.07 -21.04 16.26
N TRP A 165 5.30 -20.16 17.24
CA TRP A 165 5.69 -18.78 17.00
C TRP A 165 6.98 -18.71 16.17
N LYS A 166 8.03 -19.44 16.53
CA LYS A 166 9.28 -19.52 15.75
C LYS A 166 9.05 -20.02 14.32
N SER A 167 8.18 -21.00 14.15
CA SER A 167 7.80 -21.48 12.81
C SER A 167 7.09 -20.40 11.98
N ASN A 168 6.18 -19.65 12.58
CA ASN A 168 5.49 -18.53 11.91
C ASN A 168 6.47 -17.41 11.55
N VAL A 169 7.43 -17.11 12.40
CA VAL A 169 8.54 -16.16 12.10
C VAL A 169 9.32 -16.62 10.87
N ALA A 170 9.65 -17.91 10.78
CA ALA A 170 10.36 -18.46 9.63
C ALA A 170 9.53 -18.35 8.33
N VAL A 171 8.22 -18.63 8.40
CA VAL A 171 7.29 -18.45 7.26
C VAL A 171 7.26 -17.01 6.80
N LEU A 172 7.04 -16.06 7.72
CA LEU A 172 6.98 -14.63 7.38
C LEU A 172 8.31 -14.12 6.80
N ARG A 173 9.44 -14.60 7.34
CA ARG A 173 10.76 -14.30 6.77
C ARG A 173 10.90 -14.81 5.34
N GLY A 174 10.35 -15.98 5.03
CA GLY A 174 10.27 -16.52 3.66
C GLY A 174 9.46 -15.61 2.74
N ILE A 175 8.30 -15.17 3.19
CA ILE A 175 7.44 -14.24 2.45
C ILE A 175 8.17 -12.92 2.14
N ILE A 176 8.85 -12.34 3.12
CA ILE A 176 9.62 -11.09 2.94
C ILE A 176 10.71 -11.25 1.87
N LYS A 177 11.36 -12.42 1.79
CA LYS A 177 12.39 -12.69 0.78
C LYS A 177 11.84 -12.66 -0.65
N GLU A 178 10.63 -13.15 -0.86
CA GLU A 178 9.99 -13.25 -2.17
C GLU A 178 9.19 -12.01 -2.56
N LYS A 179 8.71 -11.25 -1.58
CA LYS A 179 7.66 -10.23 -1.79
C LYS A 179 8.05 -9.14 -2.78
N ARG A 180 9.33 -8.74 -2.80
CA ARG A 180 9.77 -7.69 -3.72
C ARG A 180 9.59 -8.09 -5.19
N GLU A 181 10.01 -9.28 -5.56
CA GLU A 181 9.89 -9.76 -6.95
C GLU A 181 8.43 -10.01 -7.32
N ILE A 182 7.65 -10.63 -6.44
CA ILE A 182 6.21 -10.82 -6.63
C ILE A 182 5.50 -9.47 -6.88
N PHE A 183 5.87 -8.43 -6.13
CA PHE A 183 5.26 -7.11 -6.29
C PHE A 183 5.67 -6.42 -7.60
N ILE A 184 6.91 -6.60 -8.03
CA ILE A 184 7.40 -6.09 -9.32
C ILE A 184 6.63 -6.75 -10.47
N ASP A 185 6.51 -8.07 -10.44
CA ASP A 185 5.76 -8.81 -11.45
C ASP A 185 4.28 -8.37 -11.49
N ASP A 186 3.63 -8.24 -10.33
CA ASP A 186 2.24 -7.73 -10.21
C ASP A 186 2.11 -6.30 -10.79
N LEU A 187 3.08 -5.44 -10.53
CA LEU A 187 3.09 -4.06 -11.04
C LEU A 187 3.23 -4.03 -12.58
N ILE A 188 4.16 -4.83 -13.12
CA ILE A 188 4.39 -4.95 -14.57
C ILE A 188 3.12 -5.46 -15.25
N ASP A 189 2.55 -6.55 -14.74
CA ASP A 189 1.38 -7.19 -15.33
C ASP A 189 0.14 -6.29 -15.26
N THR A 190 -0.11 -5.68 -14.10
CA THR A 190 -1.29 -4.83 -13.89
C THR A 190 -1.23 -3.55 -14.71
N LEU A 191 -0.07 -2.91 -14.77
CA LEU A 191 0.13 -1.67 -15.52
C LEU A 191 0.47 -1.92 -17.00
N LYS A 192 0.66 -3.17 -17.41
CA LYS A 192 1.07 -3.53 -18.79
C LYS A 192 2.30 -2.72 -19.21
N LEU A 193 3.33 -2.75 -18.38
CA LEU A 193 4.55 -1.98 -18.63
C LEU A 193 5.27 -2.51 -19.86
N SER A 194 5.76 -1.59 -20.69
CA SER A 194 6.66 -1.91 -21.78
C SER A 194 8.10 -2.15 -21.27
N LYS A 195 8.97 -2.66 -22.12
CA LYS A 195 10.40 -2.86 -21.77
C LYS A 195 11.13 -1.55 -21.49
N ASP A 196 10.59 -0.43 -21.92
CA ASP A 196 11.21 0.90 -21.77
C ASP A 196 10.65 1.66 -20.54
N GLU A 197 9.61 1.13 -19.89
CA GLU A 197 9.04 1.63 -18.63
C GLU A 197 9.52 0.82 -17.43
#